data_8dbafe898a806f154aad90b5649719a3
#
_entry.id   8dbafe898a806f154aad90b5649719a3
#
_cell.length_a   1.000
_cell.length_b   1.000
_cell.length_c   1.000
_cell.angle_alpha   90.00
_cell.angle_beta   90.00
_cell.angle_gamma   90.00
#
_symmetry.space_group_name_H-M   'P 1'
#
loop_
_entity.id
_entity.type
_entity.pdbx_description
1 polymer ?
#
loop_
_entity_poly.entity_id
_entity_poly.type
_entity_poly.pdbx_seq_one_letter_code
_entity_poly.pdbx_strand_id
1 'polypeptide(L)'
;VTIASSLAGRVLDTIRRHGMLRDGERVLAAVSGGADSVALLDVLGALRASLGLAVSVVHVHHGLRPESDADAEFVLALSARLGLPAHVERVAVKRAPPWDGLEAESRRARHAALQRAARAVGATRIATGHTADDQAETVLFRIVRGTGLAGLAGIPYRRDRFI
;
A
#
# COMPACT_ATOMS: atom_id res chain seq x y z
N VAL A 1 -26.78 7.41 -1.71
CA VAL A 1 -26.13 6.14 -1.28
C VAL A 1 -25.44 6.44 0.04
N THR A 2 -25.89 5.82 1.12
CA THR A 2 -25.35 6.05 2.47
C THR A 2 -23.89 5.53 2.51
N ILE A 3 -22.96 6.32 3.03
CA ILE A 3 -21.51 5.96 3.12
C ILE A 3 -21.32 4.56 3.76
N ALA A 4 -22.19 4.19 4.71
CA ALA A 4 -22.12 2.90 5.41
C ALA A 4 -22.26 1.65 4.52
N SER A 5 -22.92 1.73 3.36
CA SER A 5 -23.08 0.61 2.42
C SER A 5 -22.07 0.62 1.27
N SER A 6 -21.23 1.65 1.18
CA SER A 6 -20.19 1.83 0.17
C SER A 6 -18.89 1.10 0.55
N LEU A 7 -17.99 0.89 -0.40
CA LEU A 7 -16.64 0.38 -0.14
C LEU A 7 -15.92 1.25 0.91
N ALA A 8 -16.02 2.56 0.79
CA ALA A 8 -15.42 3.51 1.74
C ALA A 8 -15.97 3.32 3.17
N GLY A 9 -17.28 3.05 3.33
CA GLY A 9 -17.88 2.75 4.63
C GLY A 9 -17.30 1.50 5.27
N ARG A 10 -17.21 0.39 4.50
CA ARG A 10 -16.62 -0.87 5.00
C ARG A 10 -15.14 -0.70 5.38
N VAL A 11 -14.40 0.05 4.61
CA VAL A 11 -13.00 0.36 4.93
C VAL A 11 -12.89 1.23 6.18
N LEU A 12 -13.75 2.24 6.32
CA LEU A 12 -13.81 3.07 7.52
C LEU A 12 -14.09 2.24 8.80
N ASP A 13 -15.02 1.29 8.73
CA ASP A 13 -15.31 0.38 9.84
C ASP A 13 -14.10 -0.49 10.18
N THR A 14 -13.38 -0.98 9.18
CA THR A 14 -12.14 -1.75 9.37
C THR A 14 -11.05 -0.89 10.01
N ILE A 15 -10.84 0.34 9.51
CA ILE A 15 -9.90 1.31 10.06
C ILE A 15 -10.17 1.55 11.55
N ARG A 16 -11.43 1.78 11.91
CA ARG A 16 -11.84 2.04 13.30
C ARG A 16 -11.68 0.80 14.18
N ARG A 17 -12.16 -0.36 13.71
CA ARG A 17 -12.11 -1.63 14.45
C ARG A 17 -10.68 -2.04 14.80
N HIS A 18 -9.74 -1.81 13.89
CA HIS A 18 -8.34 -2.21 14.05
C HIS A 18 -7.41 -1.05 14.44
N GLY A 19 -7.95 0.14 14.68
CA GLY A 19 -7.18 1.32 15.05
C GLY A 19 -6.08 1.67 14.04
N MET A 20 -6.36 1.49 12.72
CA MET A 20 -5.36 1.63 11.66
C MET A 20 -4.95 3.08 11.47
N LEU A 21 -5.91 4.02 11.55
CA LEU A 21 -5.69 5.46 11.43
C LEU A 21 -6.33 6.20 12.60
N ARG A 22 -5.77 7.36 12.90
CA ARG A 22 -6.35 8.38 13.78
C ARG A 22 -6.72 9.60 12.98
N ASP A 23 -7.66 10.38 13.47
CA ASP A 23 -8.03 11.64 12.83
C ASP A 23 -6.81 12.59 12.77
N GLY A 24 -6.66 13.28 11.64
CA GLY A 24 -5.58 14.23 11.41
C GLY A 24 -4.23 13.58 11.03
N GLU A 25 -4.13 12.25 10.91
CA GLU A 25 -2.85 11.61 10.53
C GLU A 25 -2.43 11.91 9.08
N ARG A 26 -1.11 11.88 8.86
CA ARG A 26 -0.52 11.95 7.51
C ARG A 26 -0.31 10.55 6.97
N VAL A 27 -0.93 10.26 5.84
CA VAL A 27 -0.93 8.94 5.21
C VAL A 27 -0.22 8.98 3.86
N LEU A 28 0.73 8.09 3.65
CA LEU A 28 1.33 7.83 2.35
C LEU A 28 0.65 6.61 1.72
N ALA A 29 -0.09 6.81 0.64
CA ALA A 29 -0.68 5.72 -0.14
C ALA A 29 0.34 5.15 -1.12
N ALA A 30 0.64 3.86 -1.00
CA ALA A 30 1.50 3.14 -1.94
C ALA A 30 0.66 2.63 -3.12
N VAL A 31 0.81 3.24 -4.29
CA VAL A 31 -0.02 2.96 -5.47
C VAL A 31 0.85 2.37 -6.59
N SER A 32 0.55 1.12 -6.97
CA SER A 32 1.27 0.41 -8.04
C SER A 32 0.68 0.65 -9.44
N GLY A 33 -0.54 1.17 -9.53
CA GLY A 33 -1.31 1.26 -10.77
C GLY A 33 -2.30 0.09 -10.97
N GLY A 34 -2.17 -1.00 -10.21
CA GLY A 34 -3.14 -2.10 -10.22
C GLY A 34 -4.45 -1.73 -9.51
N ALA A 35 -5.52 -2.48 -9.82
CA ALA A 35 -6.90 -2.19 -9.41
C ALA A 35 -7.05 -1.97 -7.89
N ASP A 36 -6.44 -2.82 -7.06
CA ASP A 36 -6.56 -2.74 -5.60
C ASP A 36 -5.91 -1.47 -5.04
N SER A 37 -4.75 -1.10 -5.57
CA SER A 37 -4.06 0.12 -5.15
C SER A 37 -4.76 1.39 -5.61
N VAL A 38 -5.44 1.34 -6.76
CA VAL A 38 -6.29 2.43 -7.26
C VAL A 38 -7.55 2.56 -6.41
N ALA A 39 -8.20 1.44 -6.07
CA ALA A 39 -9.35 1.43 -5.17
C ALA A 39 -8.99 1.95 -3.77
N LEU A 40 -7.82 1.56 -3.23
CA LEU A 40 -7.30 2.13 -1.98
C LEU A 40 -7.16 3.65 -2.06
N LEU A 41 -6.60 4.17 -3.15
CA LEU A 41 -6.42 5.61 -3.33
C LEU A 41 -7.75 6.36 -3.39
N ASP A 42 -8.73 5.83 -4.13
CA ASP A 42 -10.08 6.39 -4.22
C ASP A 42 -10.76 6.44 -2.85
N VAL A 43 -10.69 5.34 -2.09
CA VAL A 43 -11.23 5.24 -0.73
C VAL A 43 -10.57 6.24 0.21
N LEU A 44 -9.24 6.35 0.21
CA LEU A 44 -8.53 7.32 1.05
C LEU A 44 -8.87 8.76 0.65
N GLY A 45 -9.03 9.03 -0.64
CA GLY A 45 -9.51 10.31 -1.15
C GLY A 45 -10.91 10.66 -0.64
N ALA A 46 -11.82 9.70 -0.62
CA ALA A 46 -13.18 9.88 -0.11
C ALA A 46 -13.22 10.09 1.43
N LEU A 47 -12.34 9.40 2.16
CA LEU A 47 -12.30 9.47 3.63
C LEU A 47 -11.48 10.66 4.17
N ARG A 48 -10.65 11.30 3.33
CA ARG A 48 -9.72 12.34 3.79
C ARG A 48 -10.38 13.49 4.55
N ALA A 49 -11.54 13.94 4.06
CA ALA A 49 -12.25 15.05 4.69
C ALA A 49 -12.88 14.65 6.03
N SER A 50 -13.50 13.46 6.10
CA SER A 50 -14.19 12.98 7.29
C SER A 50 -13.25 12.62 8.44
N LEU A 51 -12.02 12.19 8.11
CA LEU A 51 -10.98 11.84 9.09
C LEU A 51 -9.89 12.91 9.23
N GLY A 52 -9.99 14.04 8.51
CA GLY A 52 -8.99 15.10 8.51
C GLY A 52 -7.60 14.65 8.03
N LEU A 53 -7.54 13.64 7.14
CA LEU A 53 -6.26 13.04 6.71
C LEU A 53 -5.52 13.94 5.72
N ALA A 54 -4.21 14.06 5.88
CA ALA A 54 -3.32 14.55 4.85
C ALA A 54 -2.78 13.35 4.05
N VAL A 55 -3.34 13.12 2.85
CA VAL A 55 -2.98 12.00 1.99
C VAL A 55 -1.98 12.44 0.93
N SER A 56 -0.89 11.70 0.77
CA SER A 56 0.07 11.79 -0.32
C SER A 56 0.25 10.42 -0.97
N VAL A 57 0.76 10.40 -2.20
CA VAL A 57 0.87 9.19 -3.01
C VAL A 57 2.32 8.91 -3.35
N VAL A 58 2.72 7.64 -3.32
CA VAL A 58 3.99 7.18 -3.86
C VAL A 58 3.78 6.01 -4.80
N HIS A 59 4.40 6.09 -5.98
CA HIS A 59 4.60 4.96 -6.87
C HIS A 59 6.04 4.48 -6.76
N VAL A 60 6.22 3.17 -6.50
CA VAL A 60 7.57 2.57 -6.47
C VAL A 60 7.86 1.95 -7.84
N HIS A 61 8.75 2.59 -8.57
CA HIS A 61 9.18 2.18 -9.91
C HIS A 61 10.39 1.25 -9.82
N HIS A 62 10.21 -0.01 -10.19
CA HIS A 62 11.25 -1.04 -10.08
C HIS A 62 12.15 -1.15 -11.31
N GLY A 63 11.79 -0.52 -12.44
CA GLY A 63 12.56 -0.58 -13.69
C GLY A 63 12.66 -1.97 -14.31
N LEU A 64 11.79 -2.91 -13.94
CA LEU A 64 11.90 -4.31 -14.37
C LEU A 64 11.13 -4.62 -15.65
N ARG A 65 10.19 -3.78 -16.04
CA ARG A 65 9.32 -3.94 -17.22
C ARG A 65 9.30 -2.67 -18.05
N PRO A 66 9.12 -2.77 -19.37
CA PRO A 66 8.96 -1.60 -20.24
C PRO A 66 7.77 -0.72 -19.85
N GLU A 67 6.68 -1.33 -19.33
CA GLU A 67 5.44 -0.65 -18.96
C GLU A 67 5.55 0.13 -17.64
N SER A 68 6.65 0.00 -16.90
CA SER A 68 6.82 0.64 -15.59
C SER A 68 6.75 2.17 -15.64
N ASP A 69 7.17 2.80 -16.73
CA ASP A 69 7.06 4.25 -16.92
C ASP A 69 5.60 4.65 -17.17
N ALA A 70 4.83 3.88 -17.94
CA ALA A 70 3.40 4.12 -18.17
C ALA A 70 2.58 3.97 -16.86
N ASP A 71 2.91 3.00 -16.03
CA ASP A 71 2.30 2.84 -14.70
C ASP A 71 2.56 4.07 -13.83
N ALA A 72 3.80 4.59 -13.84
CA ALA A 72 4.15 5.79 -13.08
C ALA A 72 3.38 7.03 -13.57
N GLU A 73 3.31 7.24 -14.88
CA GLU A 73 2.53 8.33 -15.51
C GLU A 73 1.05 8.24 -15.16
N PHE A 74 0.47 7.03 -15.24
CA PHE A 74 -0.91 6.79 -14.85
C PHE A 74 -1.18 7.17 -13.40
N VAL A 75 -0.32 6.74 -12.46
CA VAL A 75 -0.48 7.05 -11.03
C VAL A 75 -0.36 8.55 -10.77
N LEU A 76 0.60 9.23 -11.40
CA LEU A 76 0.74 10.68 -11.27
C LEU A 76 -0.47 11.43 -11.80
N ALA A 77 -0.98 11.06 -12.98
CA ALA A 77 -2.17 11.65 -13.57
C ALA A 77 -3.42 11.43 -12.71
N LEU A 78 -3.60 10.22 -12.20
CA LEU A 78 -4.71 9.89 -11.29
C LEU A 78 -4.64 10.71 -10.00
N SER A 79 -3.46 10.82 -9.41
CA SER A 79 -3.24 11.60 -8.18
C SER A 79 -3.53 13.08 -8.39
N ALA A 80 -3.10 13.66 -9.52
CA ALA A 80 -3.39 15.04 -9.89
C ALA A 80 -4.89 15.28 -10.02
N ARG A 81 -5.64 14.36 -10.66
CA ARG A 81 -7.10 14.44 -10.76
C ARG A 81 -7.80 14.44 -9.40
N LEU A 82 -7.24 13.73 -8.41
CA LEU A 82 -7.76 13.69 -7.05
C LEU A 82 -7.26 14.85 -6.17
N GLY A 83 -6.40 15.72 -6.70
CA GLY A 83 -5.79 16.82 -5.96
C GLY A 83 -4.88 16.33 -4.82
N LEU A 84 -4.16 15.23 -5.05
CA LEU A 84 -3.25 14.62 -4.08
C LEU A 84 -1.80 14.78 -4.54
N PRO A 85 -0.87 15.22 -3.65
CA PRO A 85 0.54 15.25 -3.98
C PRO A 85 1.06 13.84 -4.21
N ALA A 86 1.82 13.65 -5.29
CA ALA A 86 2.37 12.35 -5.66
C ALA A 86 3.82 12.46 -6.11
N HIS A 87 4.59 11.40 -5.89
CA HIS A 87 5.96 11.27 -6.39
C HIS A 87 6.29 9.82 -6.75
N VAL A 88 7.35 9.64 -7.52
CA VAL A 88 7.84 8.34 -7.95
C VAL A 88 9.17 8.05 -7.26
N GLU A 89 9.22 6.94 -6.52
CA GLU A 89 10.45 6.38 -5.95
C GLU A 89 11.04 5.35 -6.91
N ARG A 90 12.21 5.64 -7.47
CA ARG A 90 12.92 4.67 -8.31
C ARG A 90 13.80 3.76 -7.47
N VAL A 91 13.66 2.45 -7.63
CA VAL A 91 14.46 1.45 -6.93
C VAL A 91 15.22 0.60 -7.95
N ALA A 92 16.52 0.49 -7.77
CA ALA A 92 17.32 -0.46 -8.53
C ALA A 92 17.28 -1.81 -7.82
N VAL A 93 16.65 -2.80 -8.45
CA VAL A 93 16.72 -4.19 -8.01
C VAL A 93 17.91 -4.84 -8.71
N LYS A 94 18.96 -5.17 -7.95
CA LYS A 94 20.11 -5.87 -8.50
C LYS A 94 19.71 -7.31 -8.85
N ARG A 95 19.74 -7.63 -10.12
CA ARG A 95 19.62 -9.02 -10.58
C ARG A 95 20.94 -9.73 -10.28
N ALA A 96 21.01 -10.43 -9.15
CA ALA A 96 22.14 -11.29 -8.83
C ALA A 96 21.64 -12.71 -8.52
N PRO A 97 22.29 -13.76 -9.03
CA PRO A 97 22.00 -15.13 -8.62
C PRO A 97 22.32 -15.32 -7.12
N PRO A 98 21.59 -16.23 -6.43
CA PRO A 98 20.58 -17.17 -6.92
C PRO A 98 19.20 -16.51 -7.07
N TRP A 99 18.45 -16.92 -8.09
CA TRP A 99 17.15 -16.36 -8.50
C TRP A 99 16.05 -16.44 -7.44
N ASP A 100 16.21 -17.34 -6.48
CA ASP A 100 15.25 -17.56 -5.39
C ASP A 100 15.16 -16.39 -4.40
N GLY A 101 16.08 -15.42 -4.51
CA GLY A 101 16.12 -14.21 -3.69
C GLY A 101 15.50 -12.97 -4.33
N LEU A 102 15.21 -12.97 -5.65
CA LEU A 102 14.81 -11.75 -6.38
C LEU A 102 13.49 -11.16 -5.85
N GLU A 103 12.52 -11.99 -5.54
CA GLU A 103 11.24 -11.53 -4.98
C GLU A 103 11.43 -10.94 -3.57
N ALA A 104 12.19 -11.62 -2.72
CA ALA A 104 12.50 -11.15 -1.37
C ALA A 104 13.32 -9.86 -1.39
N GLU A 105 14.27 -9.73 -2.33
CA GLU A 105 15.07 -8.52 -2.56
C GLU A 105 14.18 -7.36 -3.03
N SER A 106 13.32 -7.60 -4.03
CA SER A 106 12.35 -6.62 -4.53
C SER A 106 11.40 -6.14 -3.44
N ARG A 107 10.93 -7.06 -2.60
CA ARG A 107 10.08 -6.74 -1.45
C ARG A 107 10.81 -5.88 -0.42
N ARG A 108 12.07 -6.20 -0.11
CA ARG A 108 12.91 -5.40 0.81
C ARG A 108 13.19 -4.02 0.24
N ALA A 109 13.58 -3.93 -1.02
CA ALA A 109 13.85 -2.67 -1.71
C ALA A 109 12.60 -1.76 -1.74
N ARG A 110 11.43 -2.34 -2.07
CA ARG A 110 10.15 -1.64 -2.03
C ARG A 110 9.82 -1.13 -0.63
N HIS A 111 9.95 -1.98 0.39
CA HIS A 111 9.67 -1.60 1.77
C HIS A 111 10.57 -0.45 2.23
N ALA A 112 11.87 -0.51 1.92
CA ALA A 112 12.82 0.56 2.24
C ALA A 112 12.50 1.87 1.51
N ALA A 113 12.10 1.80 0.23
CA ALA A 113 11.67 2.95 -0.55
C ALA A 113 10.43 3.63 0.04
N LEU A 114 9.41 2.85 0.38
CA LEU A 114 8.20 3.35 1.02
C LEU A 114 8.49 4.03 2.36
N GLN A 115 9.38 3.47 3.17
CA GLN A 115 9.78 4.10 4.42
C GLN A 115 10.56 5.41 4.22
N ARG A 116 11.43 5.50 3.20
CA ARG A 116 12.12 6.76 2.86
C ARG A 116 11.11 7.81 2.42
N ALA A 117 10.22 7.44 1.50
CA ALA A 117 9.16 8.32 1.02
C ALA A 117 8.28 8.84 2.17
N ALA A 118 7.87 7.95 3.08
CA ALA A 118 7.07 8.35 4.24
C ALA A 118 7.79 9.37 5.14
N ARG A 119 9.10 9.17 5.36
CA ARG A 119 9.90 10.15 6.12
C ARG A 119 9.99 11.50 5.40
N ALA A 120 10.19 11.49 4.09
CA ALA A 120 10.34 12.72 3.30
C ALA A 120 9.07 13.60 3.35
N VAL A 121 7.88 12.99 3.35
CA VAL A 121 6.61 13.73 3.42
C VAL A 121 6.04 13.85 4.84
N GLY A 122 6.76 13.35 5.85
CA GLY A 122 6.32 13.34 7.24
C GLY A 122 5.10 12.45 7.50
N ALA A 123 4.88 11.41 6.69
CA ALA A 123 3.76 10.49 6.87
C ALA A 123 3.98 9.58 8.08
N THR A 124 2.94 9.44 8.91
CA THR A 124 2.94 8.56 10.08
C THR A 124 2.50 7.14 9.74
N ARG A 125 1.74 6.99 8.64
CA ARG A 125 1.24 5.71 8.12
C ARG A 125 1.56 5.54 6.64
N ILE A 126 1.73 4.28 6.24
CA ILE A 126 1.90 3.86 4.85
C ILE A 126 0.77 2.88 4.56
N ALA A 127 -0.17 3.29 3.72
CA ALA A 127 -1.30 2.45 3.33
C ALA A 127 -0.95 1.61 2.11
N THR A 128 -1.27 0.31 2.17
CA THR A 128 -1.06 -0.65 1.09
C THR A 128 -2.38 -1.35 0.75
N GLY A 129 -2.62 -1.60 -0.54
CA GLY A 129 -3.86 -2.21 -1.04
C GLY A 129 -3.89 -3.73 -0.90
N HIS A 130 -3.66 -4.27 0.31
CA HIS A 130 -3.83 -5.69 0.54
C HIS A 130 -5.31 -6.05 0.65
N THR A 131 -5.68 -7.16 0.01
CA THR A 131 -7.05 -7.66 -0.07
C THR A 131 -7.26 -8.89 0.81
N ALA A 132 -8.50 -9.38 0.87
CA ALA A 132 -8.80 -10.65 1.52
C ALA A 132 -8.17 -11.84 0.77
N ASP A 133 -7.99 -11.72 -0.54
CA ASP A 133 -7.32 -12.75 -1.35
C ASP A 133 -5.83 -12.83 -1.03
N ASP A 134 -5.13 -11.69 -0.89
CA ASP A 134 -3.73 -11.65 -0.41
C ASP A 134 -3.58 -12.29 0.96
N GLN A 135 -4.58 -12.09 1.83
CA GLN A 135 -4.61 -12.71 3.15
C GLN A 135 -4.74 -14.23 3.05
N ALA A 136 -5.68 -14.72 2.22
CA ALA A 136 -5.88 -16.14 2.00
C ALA A 136 -4.64 -16.80 1.39
N GLU A 137 -4.05 -16.20 0.36
CA GLU A 137 -2.82 -16.65 -0.27
C GLU A 137 -1.66 -16.72 0.73
N THR A 138 -1.50 -15.68 1.55
CA THR A 138 -0.44 -15.62 2.57
C THR A 138 -0.61 -16.75 3.59
N VAL A 139 -1.81 -17.00 4.08
CA VAL A 139 -2.09 -18.06 5.05
C VAL A 139 -1.87 -19.43 4.43
N LEU A 140 -2.41 -19.69 3.24
CA LEU A 140 -2.21 -20.96 2.51
C LEU A 140 -0.73 -21.24 2.25
N PHE A 141 0.01 -20.26 1.77
CA PHE A 141 1.43 -20.39 1.51
C PHE A 141 2.23 -20.74 2.77
N ARG A 142 1.88 -20.13 3.91
CA ARG A 142 2.50 -20.43 5.20
C ARG A 142 2.16 -21.83 5.69
N ILE A 143 0.92 -22.30 5.50
CA ILE A 143 0.50 -23.66 5.83
C ILE A 143 1.33 -24.67 5.03
N VAL A 144 1.42 -24.49 3.71
CA VAL A 144 2.19 -25.38 2.81
C VAL A 144 3.68 -25.44 3.22
N ARG A 145 4.25 -24.33 3.71
CA ARG A 145 5.64 -24.30 4.19
C ARG A 145 5.83 -24.80 5.63
N GLY A 146 4.80 -25.23 6.31
CA GLY A 146 4.90 -25.76 7.67
C GLY A 146 5.08 -24.67 8.72
N THR A 147 4.11 -23.76 8.83
CA THR A 147 4.14 -22.71 9.86
C THR A 147 3.49 -23.14 11.16
N GLY A 148 3.93 -22.59 12.29
CA GLY A 148 3.22 -22.67 13.56
C GLY A 148 2.04 -21.69 13.63
N LEU A 149 1.30 -21.70 14.75
CA LEU A 149 0.09 -20.89 14.97
C LEU A 149 0.29 -19.38 14.69
N ALA A 150 1.47 -18.84 15.03
CA ALA A 150 1.79 -17.43 14.77
C ALA A 150 1.79 -17.08 13.28
N GLY A 151 2.17 -18.03 12.41
CA GLY A 151 2.13 -17.81 10.96
C GLY A 151 0.72 -17.79 10.36
N LEU A 152 -0.24 -18.44 11.01
CA LEU A 152 -1.64 -18.46 10.57
C LEU A 152 -2.35 -17.11 10.73
N ALA A 153 -1.78 -16.18 11.51
CA ALA A 153 -2.32 -14.82 11.64
C ALA A 153 -2.29 -14.01 10.34
N GLY A 154 -1.56 -14.48 9.31
CA GLY A 154 -1.53 -13.83 7.99
C GLY A 154 -0.88 -12.44 8.01
N ILE A 155 -1.41 -11.53 7.18
CA ILE A 155 -0.98 -10.14 7.09
C ILE A 155 -1.64 -9.34 8.22
N PRO A 156 -0.89 -8.71 9.13
CA PRO A 156 -1.49 -7.92 10.19
C PRO A 156 -2.05 -6.60 9.64
N TYR A 157 -3.18 -6.14 10.20
CA TYR A 157 -3.77 -4.84 9.86
C TYR A 157 -2.86 -3.65 10.16
N ARG A 158 -1.94 -3.82 11.10
CA ARG A 158 -0.91 -2.83 11.43
C ARG A 158 0.40 -3.52 11.72
N ARG A 159 1.46 -3.02 11.05
CA ARG A 159 2.84 -3.42 11.33
C ARG A 159 3.75 -2.20 11.18
N ASP A 160 4.29 -1.71 12.27
CA ASP A 160 5.09 -0.47 12.30
C ASP A 160 4.26 0.72 11.75
N ARG A 161 4.69 1.29 10.62
CA ARG A 161 3.96 2.35 9.91
C ARG A 161 2.96 1.80 8.88
N PHE A 162 3.04 0.53 8.52
CA PHE A 162 2.20 -0.07 7.47
C PHE A 162 0.80 -0.42 8.00
N ILE A 163 -0.18 -0.12 7.14
CA ILE A 163 -1.58 -0.43 7.31
C ILE A 163 -2.18 -0.94 6.00
#